data_70f34fe8a66524ca12fab6aa298a084a
#
_entry.id   70f34fe8a66524ca12fab6aa298a084a
#
_cell.length_a   1.000
_cell.length_b   1.000
_cell.length_c   1.000
_cell.angle_alpha   90.00
_cell.angle_beta   90.00
_cell.angle_gamma   90.00
#
_symmetry.space_group_name_H-M   'P 1'
#
loop_
_entity.id
_entity.type
_entity.pdbx_description
1 polymer ?
#
loop_
_entity_poly.entity_id
_entity_poly.type
_entity_poly.pdbx_seq_one_letter_code
_entity_poly.pdbx_strand_id
1 'polypeptide(L)'
;MVWFAGMLKRAGVVVVLLLAAAVNFSPALADDGFPFGTEMTLDVGRQPGSKRIPNIEIGDAGEVVLELWCKGGKGQFSVAGNTVIFVAGEMENRSCPPDRAQADDDLLAALADAATWKRQGDFVS
;
A
#
# COMPACT_ATOMS: atom_id res chain seq x y z
N MET A 1 -11.02 5.53 1.44
CA MET A 1 -10.04 4.62 2.07
C MET A 1 -8.66 5.25 1.93
N VAL A 2 -7.98 5.40 3.02
CA VAL A 2 -6.66 6.03 3.07
C VAL A 2 -5.63 5.03 3.60
N TRP A 3 -4.50 4.95 2.93
CA TRP A 3 -3.38 4.12 3.30
C TRP A 3 -2.18 4.97 3.69
N PHE A 4 -1.48 4.56 4.72
CA PHE A 4 -0.28 5.20 5.22
C PHE A 4 0.95 4.36 4.86
N ALA A 5 1.90 4.97 4.13
CA ALA A 5 3.18 4.34 3.86
C ALA A 5 4.00 4.31 5.14
N GLY A 6 4.25 3.13 5.66
CA GLY A 6 5.14 2.94 6.79
C GLY A 6 6.51 3.49 6.46
N MET A 7 7.04 4.31 7.35
CA MET A 7 8.41 4.82 7.20
C MET A 7 9.38 3.67 7.42
N LEU A 8 9.73 2.99 6.35
CA LEU A 8 11.04 2.37 6.28
C LEU A 8 12.02 3.52 6.23
N LYS A 9 12.57 3.87 7.37
CA LYS A 9 13.77 4.71 7.41
C LYS A 9 14.87 3.94 6.70
N ARG A 10 14.96 4.12 5.41
CA ARG A 10 16.24 3.93 4.77
C ARG A 10 17.08 5.08 5.26
N ALA A 11 17.86 4.82 6.26
CA ALA A 11 19.03 5.61 6.54
C ALA A 11 20.00 5.37 5.37
N GLY A 12 19.68 5.92 4.23
CA GLY A 12 20.59 6.07 3.16
C GLY A 12 21.57 7.14 3.60
N VAL A 13 22.72 6.74 4.02
CA VAL A 13 23.85 7.65 4.07
C VAL A 13 24.11 8.03 2.62
N VAL A 14 23.56 9.14 2.21
CA VAL A 14 23.97 9.78 0.97
C VAL A 14 25.32 10.40 1.29
N VAL A 15 26.39 9.71 0.96
CA VAL A 15 27.66 10.35 0.78
C VAL A 15 27.56 11.14 -0.51
N VAL A 16 27.22 12.40 -0.38
CA VAL A 16 27.32 13.33 -1.48
C VAL A 16 28.79 13.64 -1.66
N LEU A 17 29.40 12.95 -2.57
CA LEU A 17 30.62 13.43 -3.17
C LEU A 17 30.23 14.53 -4.14
N LEU A 18 30.41 15.74 -3.69
CA LEU A 18 30.34 16.95 -4.48
C LEU A 18 31.37 16.94 -5.58
N LEU A 19 30.97 16.54 -6.75
CA LEU A 19 31.53 17.11 -7.96
C LEU A 19 30.46 18.00 -8.55
N ALA A 20 30.72 19.28 -8.48
CA ALA A 20 29.88 20.31 -9.01
C ALA A 20 29.86 20.24 -10.54
N ALA A 21 29.08 19.35 -11.07
CA ALA A 21 28.46 19.57 -12.35
C ALA A 21 27.09 20.11 -12.04
N ALA A 22 26.87 21.38 -12.37
CA ALA A 22 25.56 21.98 -12.29
C ALA A 22 24.63 21.35 -13.32
N VAL A 23 24.22 20.14 -13.04
CA VAL A 23 23.07 19.56 -13.70
C VAL A 23 21.92 19.89 -12.81
N ASN A 24 21.12 20.88 -13.21
CA ASN A 24 19.83 21.14 -12.62
C ASN A 24 18.92 19.95 -12.94
N PHE A 25 19.11 18.84 -12.22
CA PHE A 25 18.04 17.92 -12.04
C PHE A 25 17.08 18.57 -11.05
N SER A 26 15.97 19.07 -11.58
CA SER A 26 14.80 19.21 -10.76
C SER A 26 14.64 17.86 -10.08
N PRO A 27 14.60 17.80 -8.72
CA PRO A 27 14.25 16.55 -8.08
C PRO A 27 12.94 16.13 -8.71
N ALA A 28 12.96 15.06 -9.46
CA ALA A 28 11.74 14.40 -9.83
C ALA A 28 10.96 14.26 -8.54
N LEU A 29 9.71 14.70 -8.54
CA LEU A 29 8.78 14.51 -7.43
C LEU A 29 8.48 13.00 -7.37
N ALA A 30 9.52 12.21 -7.05
CA ALA A 30 9.46 10.76 -7.04
C ALA A 30 8.47 10.24 -5.98
N ASP A 31 8.06 11.13 -5.04
CA ASP A 31 7.16 10.79 -3.95
C ASP A 31 5.68 10.87 -4.32
N ASP A 32 5.35 11.38 -5.52
CA ASP A 32 3.97 11.49 -6.00
C ASP A 32 3.51 10.27 -6.81
N GLY A 33 4.41 9.31 -7.02
CA GLY A 33 4.12 8.09 -7.73
C GLY A 33 3.33 7.07 -6.91
N PHE A 34 2.73 6.10 -7.60
CA PHE A 34 2.10 4.96 -6.95
C PHE A 34 3.13 4.23 -6.07
N PRO A 35 2.76 3.75 -4.87
CA PRO A 35 3.70 3.24 -3.87
C PRO A 35 4.20 1.83 -4.16
N PHE A 36 4.78 1.60 -5.34
CA PHE A 36 5.48 0.36 -5.63
C PHE A 36 6.67 0.16 -4.68
N GLY A 37 6.94 -1.08 -4.32
CA GLY A 37 8.04 -1.43 -3.42
C GLY A 37 7.82 -0.97 -1.97
N THR A 38 6.60 -0.71 -1.56
CA THR A 38 6.27 -0.11 -0.27
C THR A 38 5.27 -0.97 0.49
N GLU A 39 5.45 -1.03 1.80
CA GLU A 39 4.46 -1.55 2.73
C GLU A 39 3.58 -0.41 3.23
N MET A 40 2.28 -0.63 3.24
CA MET A 40 1.29 0.36 3.64
C MET A 40 0.33 -0.19 4.68
N THR A 41 -0.01 0.63 5.65
CA THR A 41 -0.99 0.31 6.69
C THR A 41 -2.26 1.11 6.47
N LEU A 42 -3.41 0.47 6.65
CA LEU A 42 -4.70 1.14 6.56
C LEU A 42 -4.85 2.15 7.72
N ASP A 43 -5.18 3.38 7.38
CA ASP A 43 -5.39 4.45 8.37
C ASP A 43 -6.79 4.38 8.98
N VAL A 44 -6.97 3.41 9.84
CA VAL A 44 -8.22 3.16 10.60
C VAL A 44 -7.89 2.64 11.99
N GLY A 45 -8.87 2.72 12.89
CA GLY A 45 -8.78 2.09 14.20
C GLY A 45 -8.82 0.56 14.12
N ARG A 46 -8.37 -0.09 15.19
CA ARG A 46 -8.48 -1.54 15.32
C ARG A 46 -9.93 -1.98 15.45
N GLN A 47 -10.26 -3.10 14.83
CA GLN A 47 -11.53 -3.77 15.10
C GLN A 47 -11.55 -4.35 16.53
N PRO A 48 -12.70 -4.33 17.22
CA PRO A 48 -12.83 -4.96 18.53
C PRO A 48 -12.38 -6.42 18.51
N GLY A 49 -11.50 -6.79 19.43
CA GLY A 49 -10.94 -8.15 19.52
C GLY A 49 -9.88 -8.49 18.49
N SER A 50 -9.55 -7.59 17.58
CA SER A 50 -8.45 -7.77 16.62
C SER A 50 -7.17 -7.09 17.14
N LYS A 51 -6.06 -7.81 17.01
CA LYS A 51 -4.72 -7.26 17.28
C LYS A 51 -4.07 -6.65 16.04
N ARG A 52 -4.74 -6.75 14.90
CA ARG A 52 -4.22 -6.33 13.60
C ARG A 52 -4.88 -5.06 13.11
N ILE A 53 -4.13 -4.30 12.34
CA ILE A 53 -4.61 -3.30 11.38
C ILE A 53 -4.20 -3.80 10.00
N PRO A 54 -5.10 -3.76 9.01
CA PRO A 54 -4.76 -4.20 7.67
C PRO A 54 -3.52 -3.54 7.10
N ASN A 55 -2.74 -4.34 6.40
CA ASN A 55 -1.49 -3.91 5.80
C ASN A 55 -1.36 -4.57 4.43
N ILE A 56 -0.76 -3.85 3.52
CA ILE A 56 -0.44 -4.35 2.19
C ILE A 56 1.03 -4.09 1.89
N GLU A 57 1.67 -5.06 1.31
CA GLU A 57 3.01 -4.94 0.77
C GLU A 57 2.92 -4.98 -0.75
N ILE A 58 3.34 -3.90 -1.40
CA ILE A 58 3.25 -3.75 -2.85
C ILE A 58 4.63 -3.91 -3.43
N GLY A 59 4.82 -4.91 -4.28
CA GLY A 59 6.06 -5.12 -4.98
C GLY A 59 6.26 -4.18 -6.17
N ASP A 60 7.44 -4.24 -6.77
CA ASP A 60 7.83 -3.32 -7.85
C ASP A 60 7.01 -3.51 -9.14
N ALA A 61 6.45 -4.70 -9.33
CA ALA A 61 5.57 -5.01 -10.47
C ALA A 61 4.08 -4.95 -10.13
N GLY A 62 3.73 -4.42 -8.95
CA GLY A 62 2.35 -4.28 -8.50
C GLY A 62 1.78 -5.53 -7.85
N GLU A 63 2.56 -6.59 -7.70
CA GLU A 63 2.17 -7.75 -6.90
C GLU A 63 1.96 -7.35 -5.45
N VAL A 64 0.94 -7.90 -4.83
CA VAL A 64 0.51 -7.51 -3.48
C VAL A 64 0.46 -8.70 -2.55
N VAL A 65 0.98 -8.52 -1.35
CA VAL A 65 0.71 -9.38 -0.21
C VAL A 65 -0.20 -8.63 0.74
N LEU A 66 -1.33 -9.24 1.07
CA LEU A 66 -2.35 -8.68 1.93
C LEU A 66 -2.34 -9.36 3.30
N GLU A 67 -2.36 -8.56 4.35
CA GLU A 67 -2.74 -8.96 5.69
C GLU A 67 -3.92 -8.11 6.11
N LEU A 68 -5.09 -8.74 6.24
CA LEU A 68 -6.34 -8.08 6.56
C LEU A 68 -6.61 -8.13 8.08
N TRP A 69 -7.84 -7.88 8.48
CA TRP A 69 -8.22 -7.97 9.90
C TRP A 69 -8.05 -9.39 10.45
N CYS A 70 -8.29 -10.39 9.64
CA CYS A 70 -8.16 -11.80 9.99
C CYS A 70 -7.43 -12.62 8.94
N LYS A 71 -7.80 -12.50 7.68
CA LYS A 71 -7.23 -13.27 6.58
C LYS A 71 -5.99 -12.61 5.99
N GLY A 72 -5.17 -13.40 5.34
CA GLY A 72 -4.10 -12.94 4.46
C GLY A 72 -4.30 -13.46 3.05
N GLY A 73 -3.58 -12.90 2.10
CA GLY A 73 -3.66 -13.33 0.72
C GLY A 73 -2.79 -12.52 -0.21
N LYS A 74 -3.06 -12.66 -1.48
CA LYS A 74 -2.32 -12.02 -2.56
C LYS A 74 -3.27 -11.27 -3.49
N GLY A 75 -2.70 -10.36 -4.25
CA GLY A 75 -3.41 -9.62 -5.26
C GLY A 75 -2.45 -8.96 -6.23
N GLN A 76 -3.02 -8.17 -7.12
CA GLN A 76 -2.28 -7.45 -8.14
C GLN A 76 -2.86 -6.07 -8.35
N PHE A 77 -2.02 -5.05 -8.29
CA PHE A 77 -2.32 -3.72 -8.80
C PHE A 77 -1.85 -3.55 -10.24
N SER A 78 -2.67 -2.91 -11.05
CA SER A 78 -2.30 -2.38 -12.36
C SER A 78 -2.58 -0.89 -12.34
N VAL A 79 -1.59 -0.09 -12.74
CA VAL A 79 -1.62 1.36 -12.59
C VAL A 79 -1.29 2.03 -13.92
N ALA A 80 -2.11 2.97 -14.33
CA ALA A 80 -1.86 3.85 -15.48
C ALA A 80 -2.22 5.28 -15.09
N GLY A 81 -1.22 6.12 -14.85
CA GLY A 81 -1.43 7.47 -14.32
C GLY A 81 -2.17 7.44 -12.99
N ASN A 82 -3.29 8.12 -12.90
CA ASN A 82 -4.14 8.14 -11.71
C ASN A 82 -5.20 7.03 -11.69
N THR A 83 -5.20 6.18 -12.68
CA THR A 83 -6.10 5.03 -12.75
C THR A 83 -5.45 3.82 -12.10
N VAL A 84 -6.22 3.10 -11.30
CA VAL A 84 -5.78 1.90 -10.62
C VAL A 84 -6.82 0.79 -10.78
N ILE A 85 -6.34 -0.42 -10.94
CA ILE A 85 -7.15 -1.64 -10.89
C ILE A 85 -6.51 -2.57 -9.88
N PHE A 86 -7.30 -3.09 -8.96
CA PHE A 86 -6.89 -4.14 -8.04
C PHE A 86 -7.66 -5.42 -8.32
N VAL A 87 -6.95 -6.51 -8.41
CA VAL A 87 -7.52 -7.85 -8.54
C VAL A 87 -7.03 -8.69 -7.38
N ALA A 88 -7.97 -9.20 -6.59
CA ALA A 88 -7.66 -10.16 -5.55
C ALA A 88 -7.23 -11.50 -6.16
N GLY A 89 -6.15 -12.05 -5.65
CA GLY A 89 -5.67 -13.38 -5.99
C GLY A 89 -6.08 -14.40 -4.94
N GLU A 90 -5.21 -15.36 -4.70
CA GLU A 90 -5.41 -16.38 -3.70
C GLU A 90 -5.50 -15.78 -2.29
N MET A 91 -6.55 -16.16 -1.57
CA MET A 91 -6.72 -15.82 -0.16
C MET A 91 -6.50 -17.07 0.70
N GLU A 92 -5.86 -16.86 1.85
CA GLU A 92 -5.68 -17.96 2.81
C GLU A 92 -7.02 -18.36 3.41
N ASN A 93 -7.21 -19.67 3.55
CA ASN A 93 -8.39 -20.24 4.18
C ASN A 93 -8.20 -20.29 5.70
N ARG A 94 -8.46 -19.17 6.35
CA ARG A 94 -8.42 -19.07 7.82
C ARG A 94 -9.83 -19.06 8.38
N SER A 95 -10.00 -19.67 9.55
CA SER A 95 -11.23 -19.52 10.33
C SER A 95 -11.23 -18.15 10.99
N CYS A 96 -12.25 -17.36 10.70
CA CYS A 96 -12.39 -15.99 11.20
C CYS A 96 -13.71 -15.78 11.91
N PRO A 97 -13.76 -14.99 13.00
CA PRO A 97 -15.02 -14.53 13.54
C PRO A 97 -15.84 -13.80 12.47
N PRO A 98 -17.19 -13.93 12.48
CA PRO A 98 -18.03 -13.38 11.41
C PRO A 98 -17.87 -11.88 11.18
N ASP A 99 -17.68 -11.09 12.21
CA ASP A 99 -17.47 -9.64 12.12
C ASP A 99 -16.15 -9.28 11.43
N ARG A 100 -15.07 -10.00 11.72
CA ARG A 100 -13.78 -9.78 11.06
C ARG A 100 -13.75 -10.33 9.65
N ALA A 101 -14.40 -11.45 9.39
CA ALA A 101 -14.57 -11.97 8.05
C ALA A 101 -15.34 -10.97 7.17
N GLN A 102 -16.38 -10.36 7.69
CA GLN A 102 -17.14 -9.33 6.97
C GLN A 102 -16.28 -8.08 6.73
N ALA A 103 -15.52 -7.63 7.72
CA ALA A 103 -14.62 -6.49 7.57
C ALA A 103 -13.55 -6.74 6.50
N ASP A 104 -13.01 -7.95 6.42
CA ASP A 104 -12.06 -8.35 5.38
C ASP A 104 -12.71 -8.31 3.99
N ASP A 105 -13.92 -8.85 3.87
CA ASP A 105 -14.65 -8.86 2.59
C ASP A 105 -15.01 -7.44 2.14
N ASP A 106 -15.40 -6.56 3.06
CA ASP A 106 -15.70 -5.16 2.77
C ASP A 106 -14.46 -4.40 2.30
N LEU A 107 -13.31 -4.65 2.89
CA LEU A 107 -12.06 -4.04 2.49
C LEU A 107 -11.60 -4.53 1.11
N LEU A 108 -11.70 -5.83 0.86
CA LEU A 108 -11.40 -6.39 -0.46
C LEU A 108 -12.30 -5.82 -1.54
N ALA A 109 -13.60 -5.68 -1.26
CA ALA A 109 -14.56 -5.08 -2.18
C ALA A 109 -14.21 -3.61 -2.45
N ALA A 110 -13.82 -2.86 -1.43
CA ALA A 110 -13.40 -1.47 -1.59
C ALA A 110 -12.14 -1.34 -2.45
N LEU A 111 -11.18 -2.23 -2.29
CA LEU A 111 -9.97 -2.28 -3.13
C LEU A 111 -10.34 -2.64 -4.58
N ALA A 112 -11.22 -3.60 -4.80
CA ALA A 112 -11.66 -4.00 -6.13
C ALA A 112 -12.46 -2.92 -6.85
N ASP A 113 -13.21 -2.10 -6.10
CA ASP A 113 -14.00 -0.99 -6.64
C ASP A 113 -13.17 0.28 -6.87
N ALA A 114 -11.96 0.36 -6.33
CA ALA A 114 -11.10 1.51 -6.52
C ALA A 114 -10.73 1.66 -8.01
N ALA A 115 -10.94 2.84 -8.54
CA ALA A 115 -10.66 3.17 -9.94
C ALA A 115 -9.59 4.26 -10.09
N THR A 116 -9.43 5.08 -9.08
CA THR A 116 -8.46 6.18 -9.04
C THR A 116 -7.69 6.18 -7.74
N TRP A 117 -6.51 6.75 -7.80
CA TRP A 117 -5.67 6.91 -6.61
C TRP A 117 -5.04 8.30 -6.60
N LYS A 118 -4.70 8.73 -5.41
CA LYS A 118 -3.87 9.93 -5.20
C LYS A 118 -2.96 9.73 -3.99
N ARG A 119 -1.84 10.42 -4.00
CA ARG A 119 -0.88 10.41 -2.91
C ARG A 119 -0.63 11.82 -2.40
N GLN A 120 -0.59 11.95 -1.08
CA GLN A 120 -0.18 13.17 -0.39
C GLN A 120 0.87 12.79 0.66
N GLY A 121 2.14 12.99 0.35
CA GLY A 121 3.23 12.54 1.21
C GLY A 121 3.19 11.03 1.43
N ASP A 122 3.03 10.61 2.67
CA ASP A 122 2.98 9.20 3.05
C ASP A 122 1.57 8.59 3.00
N PHE A 123 0.55 9.38 2.61
CA PHE A 123 -0.83 8.94 2.53
C PHE A 123 -1.26 8.69 1.09
N VAL A 124 -1.90 7.56 0.87
CA VAL A 124 -2.49 7.16 -0.42
C VAL A 124 -3.96 6.84 -0.21
N SER A 125 -4.79 7.39 -1.07
CA SER A 125 -6.24 7.17 -1.05
C SER A 125 -6.78 6.83 -2.42
#